data_51a78c8a38b62577d79f61437b9f1571
#
_entry.id   51a78c8a38b62577d79f61437b9f1571
#
_cell.length_a   1.000
_cell.length_b   1.000
_cell.length_c   1.000
_cell.angle_alpha   90.00
_cell.angle_beta   90.00
_cell.angle_gamma   90.00
#
_symmetry.space_group_name_H-M   'P 1'
#
loop_
_entity.id
_entity.type
_entity.pdbx_description
1 polymer ?
#
loop_
_entity_poly.entity_id
_entity_poly.type
_entity_poly.pdbx_seq_one_letter_code
_entity_poly.pdbx_strand_id
1 'polypeptide(L)'
;YNESTPVPRERVPANAYARLFKGAQKSVSTQSESKSILDFIKDDTQRLKRSLGREDLHLVDQYFTNVRFLERRLQKLERDNMTMPRGAKSPQKGIPNDFQTHAELMLDIMVLAMQTNRTKVVTLMLGHANSGQRFSFVKGVGNDMHHSYSHHNNDPERINCLEAITRYQVTLYSKMIQKMDEIKEGDKTLLDNSLILFGCGLWEGNRHSWPQKPLVVAGKGGGSVKTGLHQVHKMGTPMNNLLLGMMKTAGCPLSKFGDSNGAIV
;
A
#
# COMPACT_ATOMS: atom_id res chain seq x y z
N TYR A 1 -17.86 10.75 -7.53
CA TYR A 1 -17.35 9.98 -8.69
C TYR A 1 -18.45 9.94 -9.73
N ASN A 2 -18.15 10.28 -10.96
CA ASN A 2 -18.97 9.92 -12.09
C ASN A 2 -18.26 8.82 -12.88
N GLU A 3 -19.01 8.01 -13.62
CA GLU A 3 -18.52 6.79 -14.29
C GLU A 3 -17.38 7.03 -15.30
N SER A 4 -17.16 8.29 -15.69
CA SER A 4 -16.19 8.67 -16.73
C SER A 4 -14.92 9.33 -16.22
N THR A 5 -14.78 9.60 -14.90
CA THR A 5 -13.61 10.33 -14.38
C THR A 5 -12.75 9.42 -13.52
N PRO A 6 -11.51 9.12 -13.96
CA PRO A 6 -10.57 8.35 -13.14
C PRO A 6 -10.28 9.04 -11.81
N VAL A 7 -10.15 8.25 -10.75
CA VAL A 7 -9.71 8.77 -9.45
C VAL A 7 -8.26 9.23 -9.56
N PRO A 8 -7.95 10.50 -9.22
CA PRO A 8 -6.57 10.97 -9.20
C PRO A 8 -5.74 10.16 -8.19
N ARG A 9 -4.58 9.69 -8.64
CA ARG A 9 -3.64 9.01 -7.74
C ARG A 9 -2.92 10.03 -6.86
N GLU A 10 -2.83 9.76 -5.58
CA GLU A 10 -1.94 10.52 -4.69
C GLU A 10 -0.56 9.88 -4.67
N ARG A 11 0.47 10.66 -4.91
CA ARG A 11 1.86 10.21 -4.98
C ARG A 11 2.72 10.78 -3.86
N VAL A 12 2.26 11.83 -3.22
CA VAL A 12 3.00 12.54 -2.17
C VAL A 12 2.58 11.97 -0.82
N PRO A 13 3.47 11.29 -0.06
CA PRO A 13 3.11 10.68 1.22
C PRO A 13 2.52 11.68 2.22
N ALA A 14 3.06 12.90 2.28
CA ALA A 14 2.53 13.95 3.16
C ALA A 14 1.09 14.34 2.81
N ASN A 15 0.75 14.42 1.53
CA ASN A 15 -0.61 14.71 1.07
C ASN A 15 -1.56 13.55 1.37
N ALA A 16 -1.13 12.30 1.09
CA ALA A 16 -1.90 11.11 1.44
C ALA A 16 -2.20 11.07 2.95
N TYR A 17 -1.20 11.31 3.77
CA TYR A 17 -1.35 11.38 5.22
C TYR A 17 -2.30 12.51 5.63
N ALA A 18 -2.11 13.72 5.13
CA ALA A 18 -2.95 14.86 5.45
C ALA A 18 -4.42 14.64 5.05
N ARG A 19 -4.65 14.08 3.86
CA ARG A 19 -6.00 13.77 3.35
C ARG A 19 -6.74 12.76 4.23
N LEU A 20 -6.03 11.76 4.77
CA LEU A 20 -6.62 10.70 5.58
C LEU A 20 -6.81 11.11 7.04
N PHE A 21 -5.90 11.91 7.61
CA PHE A 21 -5.80 12.09 9.06
C PHE A 21 -6.01 13.54 9.54
N LYS A 22 -5.72 14.57 8.72
CA LYS A 22 -5.90 15.96 9.14
C LYS A 22 -7.36 16.46 9.09
N GLY A 23 -8.30 15.62 8.65
CA GLY A 23 -9.72 15.94 8.58
C GLY A 23 -10.06 16.96 7.50
N ALA A 24 -11.33 17.12 7.19
CA ALA A 24 -11.86 18.20 6.35
C ALA A 24 -11.85 19.53 7.14
N GLN A 25 -10.71 19.96 7.68
CA GLN A 25 -10.58 21.34 8.13
C GLN A 25 -10.51 22.22 6.89
N LYS A 26 -11.55 23.04 6.71
CA LYS A 26 -11.58 24.16 5.77
C LYS A 26 -10.22 24.84 5.77
N SER A 27 -9.71 25.07 4.56
CA SER A 27 -8.54 25.86 4.22
C SER A 27 -8.13 26.85 5.31
N VAL A 28 -7.16 26.49 6.14
CA VAL A 28 -6.39 27.46 6.89
C VAL A 28 -5.06 27.60 6.18
N SER A 29 -4.81 28.84 5.80
CA SER A 29 -3.66 29.36 5.10
C SER A 29 -2.34 28.66 5.42
N THR A 30 -1.63 28.37 4.36
CA THR A 30 -0.20 28.05 4.26
C THR A 30 0.64 29.07 5.05
N GLN A 31 0.79 28.91 6.34
CA GLN A 31 1.88 29.48 7.16
C GLN A 31 1.50 29.40 8.65
N SER A 32 1.72 28.25 9.26
CA SER A 32 2.18 28.22 10.65
C SER A 32 2.49 26.77 11.02
N GLU A 33 3.74 26.56 11.36
CA GLU A 33 4.27 25.55 12.25
C GLU A 33 3.56 24.19 12.23
N SER A 34 4.24 23.19 11.70
CA SER A 34 3.85 21.78 11.76
C SER A 34 3.84 21.27 13.22
N LYS A 35 2.87 21.72 14.00
CA LYS A 35 2.58 21.08 15.28
C LYS A 35 2.07 19.67 14.98
N SER A 36 2.65 18.67 15.65
CA SER A 36 2.20 17.29 15.59
C SER A 36 0.70 17.20 15.85
N ILE A 37 -0.02 16.36 15.08
CA ILE A 37 -1.43 16.07 15.35
C ILE A 37 -1.61 15.56 16.79
N LEU A 38 -0.65 14.81 17.29
CA LEU A 38 -0.66 14.30 18.66
C LEU A 38 -0.55 15.41 19.72
N ASP A 39 0.11 16.52 19.38
CA ASP A 39 0.19 17.66 20.32
C ASP A 39 -1.14 18.42 20.40
N PHE A 40 -1.93 18.44 19.32
CA PHE A 40 -3.28 19.03 19.33
C PHE A 40 -4.31 18.22 20.12
N ILE A 41 -4.17 16.89 20.14
CA ILE A 41 -5.15 16.00 20.81
C ILE A 41 -4.63 15.47 22.15
N LYS A 42 -3.54 16.03 22.67
CA LYS A 42 -2.88 15.54 23.89
C LYS A 42 -3.81 15.49 25.09
N ASP A 43 -4.60 16.53 25.31
CA ASP A 43 -5.53 16.61 26.43
C ASP A 43 -6.72 15.67 26.27
N ASP A 44 -7.25 15.55 25.05
CA ASP A 44 -8.32 14.60 24.73
C ASP A 44 -7.84 13.16 24.80
N THR A 45 -6.59 12.92 24.40
CA THR A 45 -5.93 11.61 24.55
C THR A 45 -5.79 11.20 26.00
N GLN A 46 -5.39 12.11 26.88
CA GLN A 46 -5.28 11.82 28.31
C GLN A 46 -6.64 11.53 28.95
N ARG A 47 -7.68 12.24 28.55
CA ARG A 47 -9.06 11.98 28.99
C ARG A 47 -9.53 10.60 28.50
N LEU A 48 -9.32 10.29 27.22
CA LEU A 48 -9.65 9.00 26.62
C LEU A 48 -8.95 7.85 27.36
N LYS A 49 -7.63 7.96 27.58
CA LYS A 49 -6.86 6.93 28.30
C LYS A 49 -7.36 6.65 29.72
N ARG A 50 -7.95 7.62 30.41
CA ARG A 50 -8.52 7.44 31.76
C ARG A 50 -9.83 6.63 31.76
N SER A 51 -10.53 6.56 30.64
CA SER A 51 -11.80 5.85 30.47
C SER A 51 -11.68 4.47 29.85
N LEU A 52 -10.47 4.07 29.45
CA LEU A 52 -10.23 2.81 28.71
C LEU A 52 -9.72 1.69 29.63
N GLY A 53 -10.08 0.45 29.31
CA GLY A 53 -9.51 -0.76 29.90
C GLY A 53 -8.05 -0.99 29.45
N ARG A 54 -7.37 -1.96 30.09
CA ARG A 54 -5.93 -2.24 29.82
C ARG A 54 -5.66 -2.62 28.36
N GLU A 55 -6.53 -3.39 27.75
CA GLU A 55 -6.37 -3.84 26.34
C GLU A 55 -6.55 -2.67 25.36
N ASP A 56 -7.57 -1.83 25.59
CA ASP A 56 -7.82 -0.65 24.77
C ASP A 56 -6.71 0.41 24.94
N LEU A 57 -6.14 0.53 26.13
CA LEU A 57 -4.97 1.39 26.37
C LEU A 57 -3.77 0.97 25.51
N HIS A 58 -3.51 -0.33 25.39
CA HIS A 58 -2.42 -0.84 24.57
C HIS A 58 -2.64 -0.51 23.08
N LEU A 59 -3.86 -0.67 22.57
CA LEU A 59 -4.22 -0.33 21.18
C LEU A 59 -4.05 1.18 20.91
N VAL A 60 -4.47 2.00 21.84
CA VAL A 60 -4.33 3.47 21.74
C VAL A 60 -2.85 3.88 21.77
N ASP A 61 -2.03 3.26 22.62
CA ASP A 61 -0.59 3.52 22.68
C ASP A 61 0.14 3.07 21.40
N GLN A 62 -0.22 1.90 20.86
CA GLN A 62 0.30 1.42 19.59
C GLN A 62 -0.06 2.38 18.44
N TYR A 63 -1.31 2.84 18.40
CA TYR A 63 -1.75 3.85 17.43
C TYR A 63 -0.91 5.12 17.49
N PHE A 64 -0.76 5.71 18.68
CA PHE A 64 0.04 6.95 18.83
C PHE A 64 1.50 6.75 18.50
N THR A 65 2.06 5.59 18.78
CA THR A 65 3.44 5.23 18.40
C THR A 65 3.59 5.21 16.89
N ASN A 66 2.66 4.59 16.16
CA ASN A 66 2.67 4.52 14.70
C ASN A 66 2.50 5.91 14.06
N VAL A 67 1.57 6.73 14.57
CA VAL A 67 1.38 8.10 14.09
C VAL A 67 2.66 8.93 14.30
N ARG A 68 3.27 8.87 15.49
CA ARG A 68 4.51 9.59 15.80
C ARG A 68 5.69 9.15 14.92
N PHE A 69 5.77 7.87 14.64
CA PHE A 69 6.78 7.34 13.73
C PHE A 69 6.64 7.91 12.31
N LEU A 70 5.42 7.90 11.76
CA LEU A 70 5.13 8.47 10.45
C LEU A 70 5.38 9.98 10.38
N GLU A 71 4.92 10.74 11.39
CA GLU A 71 5.16 12.17 11.47
C GLU A 71 6.66 12.49 11.44
N ARG A 72 7.47 11.77 12.22
CA ARG A 72 8.94 11.96 12.23
C ARG A 72 9.57 11.65 10.88
N ARG A 73 9.13 10.58 10.19
CA ARG A 73 9.63 10.26 8.84
C ARG A 73 9.26 11.33 7.83
N LEU A 74 8.03 11.84 7.86
CA LEU A 74 7.58 12.92 6.98
C LEU A 74 8.34 14.23 7.24
N GLN A 75 8.54 14.61 8.51
CA GLN A 75 9.33 15.79 8.87
C GLN A 75 10.82 15.67 8.48
N LYS A 76 11.39 14.46 8.56
CA LYS A 76 12.76 14.21 8.09
C LYS A 76 12.85 14.43 6.58
N LEU A 77 11.91 13.89 5.80
CA LEU A 77 11.88 14.09 4.35
C LEU A 77 11.70 15.56 3.96
N GLU A 78 10.88 16.32 4.67
CA GLU A 78 10.73 17.75 4.44
C GLU A 78 12.05 18.50 4.68
N ARG A 79 12.79 18.16 5.72
CA ARG A 79 14.11 18.74 6.01
C ARG A 79 15.17 18.35 4.99
N ASP A 80 15.23 17.08 4.62
CA ASP A 80 16.22 16.56 3.66
C ASP A 80 15.99 17.15 2.25
N ASN A 81 14.73 17.47 1.90
CA ASN A 81 14.38 18.16 0.67
C ASN A 81 14.75 19.66 0.65
N MET A 82 15.03 20.27 1.81
CA MET A 82 15.44 21.69 1.91
C MET A 82 16.94 21.91 1.69
N THR A 83 17.76 20.85 1.70
CA THR A 83 19.24 20.93 1.59
C THR A 83 19.77 20.56 0.21
N MET A 84 19.11 20.99 -0.86
CA MET A 84 19.57 20.71 -2.22
C MET A 84 20.72 21.64 -2.67
N PRO A 85 21.75 21.10 -3.36
CA PRO A 85 22.81 21.93 -3.97
C PRO A 85 22.23 22.90 -5.01
N ARG A 86 22.80 24.11 -5.09
CA ARG A 86 22.44 25.10 -6.10
C ARG A 86 22.59 24.51 -7.51
N GLY A 87 21.50 24.50 -8.29
CA GLY A 87 21.48 24.03 -9.67
C GLY A 87 20.85 22.65 -9.91
N ALA A 88 20.53 21.88 -8.88
CA ALA A 88 19.77 20.65 -9.04
C ALA A 88 18.29 20.97 -9.31
N LYS A 89 17.68 20.33 -10.34
CA LYS A 89 16.23 20.42 -10.56
C LYS A 89 15.53 19.89 -9.33
N SER A 90 14.75 20.74 -8.66
CA SER A 90 13.98 20.36 -7.47
C SER A 90 13.15 19.13 -7.77
N PRO A 91 13.26 18.03 -7.00
CA PRO A 91 12.29 16.95 -7.06
C PRO A 91 10.92 17.53 -6.73
N GLN A 92 9.86 16.97 -7.31
CA GLN A 92 8.50 17.40 -6.97
C GLN A 92 8.37 17.38 -5.44
N LYS A 93 8.09 18.53 -4.82
CA LYS A 93 8.02 18.68 -3.36
C LYS A 93 7.21 17.53 -2.75
N GLY A 94 7.80 16.83 -1.79
CA GLY A 94 7.12 15.80 -1.00
C GLY A 94 7.17 14.36 -1.52
N ILE A 95 7.81 14.08 -2.67
CA ILE A 95 8.07 12.70 -3.11
C ILE A 95 9.49 12.33 -2.71
N PRO A 96 9.71 11.25 -1.95
CA PRO A 96 11.05 10.74 -1.65
C PRO A 96 11.86 10.48 -2.93
N ASN A 97 13.16 10.81 -2.91
CA ASN A 97 14.03 10.61 -4.06
C ASN A 97 14.29 9.14 -4.37
N ASP A 98 14.25 8.29 -3.35
CA ASP A 98 14.43 6.86 -3.50
C ASP A 98 13.10 6.11 -3.44
N PHE A 99 13.00 5.08 -4.28
CA PHE A 99 11.79 4.27 -4.41
C PHE A 99 11.48 3.49 -3.13
N GLN A 100 12.49 3.01 -2.43
CA GLN A 100 12.31 2.20 -1.22
C GLN A 100 11.61 3.01 -0.13
N THR A 101 12.14 4.19 0.21
CA THR A 101 11.54 5.09 1.20
C THR A 101 10.12 5.49 0.80
N HIS A 102 9.90 5.79 -0.49
CA HIS A 102 8.58 6.17 -1.00
C HIS A 102 7.56 5.03 -0.86
N ALA A 103 7.92 3.83 -1.31
CA ALA A 103 7.04 2.66 -1.23
C ALA A 103 6.71 2.30 0.22
N GLU A 104 7.73 2.23 1.10
CA GLU A 104 7.54 1.92 2.51
C GLU A 104 6.63 2.93 3.22
N LEU A 105 6.81 4.24 2.96
CA LEU A 105 5.94 5.28 3.53
C LEU A 105 4.49 5.15 3.07
N MET A 106 4.26 4.91 1.79
CA MET A 106 2.90 4.72 1.27
C MET A 106 2.24 3.49 1.88
N LEU A 107 2.97 2.38 2.03
CA LEU A 107 2.48 1.17 2.69
C LEU A 107 2.17 1.44 4.19
N ASP A 108 3.02 2.17 4.90
CA ASP A 108 2.79 2.53 6.30
C ASP A 108 1.53 3.40 6.47
N ILE A 109 1.31 4.35 5.55
CA ILE A 109 0.10 5.18 5.53
C ILE A 109 -1.15 4.32 5.27
N MET A 110 -1.07 3.35 4.35
CA MET A 110 -2.17 2.43 4.06
C MET A 110 -2.53 1.59 5.29
N VAL A 111 -1.54 0.98 5.95
CA VAL A 111 -1.76 0.19 7.17
C VAL A 111 -2.41 1.05 8.25
N LEU A 112 -1.88 2.25 8.50
CA LEU A 112 -2.45 3.16 9.49
C LEU A 112 -3.88 3.59 9.15
N ALA A 113 -4.19 3.84 7.87
CA ALA A 113 -5.53 4.22 7.45
C ALA A 113 -6.55 3.09 7.67
N MET A 114 -6.16 1.85 7.44
CA MET A 114 -6.98 0.67 7.72
C MET A 114 -7.13 0.44 9.24
N GLN A 115 -6.02 0.46 9.99
CA GLN A 115 -6.01 0.33 11.45
C GLN A 115 -6.96 1.33 12.13
N THR A 116 -7.04 2.55 11.62
CA THR A 116 -7.86 3.62 12.18
C THR A 116 -9.23 3.73 11.53
N ASN A 117 -9.58 2.79 10.68
CA ASN A 117 -10.85 2.76 9.96
C ASN A 117 -11.15 4.06 9.17
N ARG A 118 -10.11 4.75 8.69
CA ARG A 118 -10.25 5.96 7.86
C ARG A 118 -10.74 5.63 6.45
N THR A 119 -10.46 4.42 5.99
CA THR A 119 -10.98 3.87 4.75
C THR A 119 -11.13 2.36 4.86
N LYS A 120 -12.07 1.81 4.11
CA LYS A 120 -12.28 0.35 3.98
C LYS A 120 -11.54 -0.23 2.78
N VAL A 121 -11.18 0.62 1.81
CA VAL A 121 -10.58 0.19 0.55
C VAL A 121 -9.39 1.08 0.23
N VAL A 122 -8.26 0.46 -0.05
CA VAL A 122 -7.05 1.12 -0.51
C VAL A 122 -6.48 0.40 -1.72
N THR A 123 -5.86 1.14 -2.62
CA THR A 123 -5.11 0.59 -3.75
C THR A 123 -3.78 1.30 -3.86
N LEU A 124 -2.72 0.55 -4.16
CA LEU A 124 -1.39 1.08 -4.41
C LEU A 124 -0.83 0.46 -5.68
N MET A 125 -0.37 1.29 -6.58
CA MET A 125 0.37 0.85 -7.77
C MET A 125 1.86 1.09 -7.52
N LEU A 126 2.63 0.03 -7.30
CA LEU A 126 4.09 0.10 -7.11
C LEU A 126 4.81 0.51 -8.40
N GLY A 127 4.26 0.18 -9.55
CA GLY A 127 4.76 0.58 -10.86
C GLY A 127 3.69 0.40 -11.93
N HIS A 128 3.72 1.24 -12.96
CA HIS A 128 2.87 1.05 -14.13
C HIS A 128 3.61 0.25 -15.23
N ALA A 129 2.89 -0.24 -16.24
CA ALA A 129 3.42 -1.14 -17.27
C ALA A 129 4.68 -0.59 -17.98
N ASN A 130 4.76 0.72 -18.24
CA ASN A 130 5.93 1.36 -18.82
C ASN A 130 6.74 2.09 -17.74
N SER A 131 7.15 1.35 -16.69
CA SER A 131 7.86 1.94 -15.56
C SER A 131 9.32 2.21 -15.88
N GLY A 132 9.72 3.49 -15.84
CA GLY A 132 11.12 3.91 -15.85
C GLY A 132 11.85 3.75 -14.53
N GLN A 133 11.24 3.11 -13.54
CA GLN A 133 11.84 2.88 -12.22
C GLN A 133 13.08 1.99 -12.34
N ARG A 134 14.17 2.43 -11.71
CA ARG A 134 15.43 1.67 -11.59
C ARG A 134 15.50 1.04 -10.19
N PHE A 135 16.04 -0.18 -10.14
CA PHE A 135 16.17 -0.97 -8.90
C PHE A 135 17.63 -1.31 -8.60
N SER A 136 18.58 -0.47 -9.00
CA SER A 136 20.02 -0.70 -8.79
C SER A 136 20.43 -0.78 -7.30
N PHE A 137 19.56 -0.37 -6.38
CA PHE A 137 19.72 -0.57 -4.95
C PHE A 137 19.43 -2.01 -4.50
N VAL A 138 18.81 -2.84 -5.35
CA VAL A 138 18.60 -4.26 -5.09
C VAL A 138 19.85 -5.03 -5.51
N LYS A 139 20.38 -5.84 -4.61
CA LYS A 139 21.60 -6.63 -4.88
C LYS A 139 21.44 -7.48 -6.13
N GLY A 140 22.41 -7.40 -7.04
CA GLY A 140 22.43 -8.16 -8.29
C GLY A 140 21.63 -7.52 -9.43
N VAL A 141 21.02 -6.35 -9.22
CA VAL A 141 20.30 -5.60 -10.26
C VAL A 141 21.17 -4.47 -10.78
N GLY A 142 21.36 -4.42 -12.11
CA GLY A 142 22.07 -3.32 -12.78
C GLY A 142 21.25 -2.03 -12.84
N ASN A 143 21.73 -1.05 -13.62
CA ASN A 143 21.14 0.29 -13.68
C ASN A 143 20.14 0.48 -14.83
N ASP A 144 19.54 -0.59 -15.35
CA ASP A 144 18.50 -0.46 -16.37
C ASP A 144 17.11 -0.26 -15.75
N MET A 145 16.14 0.13 -16.56
CA MET A 145 14.77 0.34 -16.11
C MET A 145 14.05 -1.00 -15.90
N HIS A 146 13.11 -1.05 -14.96
CA HIS A 146 12.26 -2.23 -14.77
C HIS A 146 11.59 -2.71 -16.07
N HIS A 147 11.06 -1.76 -16.87
CA HIS A 147 10.46 -2.07 -18.17
C HIS A 147 11.45 -2.74 -19.13
N SER A 148 12.71 -2.27 -19.19
CA SER A 148 13.75 -2.89 -20.03
C SER A 148 14.06 -4.31 -19.59
N TYR A 149 14.13 -4.58 -18.27
CA TYR A 149 14.31 -5.94 -17.76
C TYR A 149 13.12 -6.85 -18.06
N SER A 150 11.89 -6.31 -18.07
CA SER A 150 10.71 -7.12 -18.42
C SER A 150 10.71 -7.59 -19.88
N HIS A 151 11.39 -6.88 -20.78
CA HIS A 151 11.69 -7.28 -22.16
C HIS A 151 13.04 -8.00 -22.25
N HIS A 152 13.19 -9.09 -21.50
CA HIS A 152 14.47 -9.79 -21.33
C HIS A 152 14.96 -10.56 -22.54
N ASN A 153 14.14 -10.83 -23.55
CA ASN A 153 14.49 -11.59 -24.77
C ASN A 153 15.18 -12.93 -24.46
N ASN A 154 14.80 -13.60 -23.37
CA ASN A 154 15.39 -14.83 -22.84
C ASN A 154 16.86 -14.70 -22.39
N ASP A 155 17.36 -13.49 -22.19
CA ASP A 155 18.68 -13.24 -21.62
C ASP A 155 18.67 -13.62 -20.12
N PRO A 156 19.52 -14.57 -19.67
CA PRO A 156 19.53 -15.03 -18.28
C PRO A 156 19.88 -13.93 -17.26
N GLU A 157 20.76 -13.00 -17.61
CA GLU A 157 21.12 -11.89 -16.71
C GLU A 157 19.94 -10.96 -16.48
N ARG A 158 19.20 -10.62 -17.54
CA ARG A 158 17.97 -9.81 -17.44
C ARG A 158 16.87 -10.51 -16.66
N ILE A 159 16.71 -11.83 -16.86
CA ILE A 159 15.76 -12.65 -16.08
C ILE A 159 16.13 -12.64 -14.60
N ASN A 160 17.40 -12.82 -14.25
CA ASN A 160 17.88 -12.77 -12.87
C ASN A 160 17.62 -11.40 -12.23
N CYS A 161 17.85 -10.31 -12.97
CA CYS A 161 17.51 -8.96 -12.50
C CYS A 161 16.01 -8.79 -12.24
N LEU A 162 15.17 -9.26 -13.16
CA LEU A 162 13.71 -9.20 -13.03
C LEU A 162 13.21 -10.01 -11.82
N GLU A 163 13.77 -11.21 -11.64
CA GLU A 163 13.48 -12.05 -10.48
C GLU A 163 13.87 -11.35 -9.17
N ALA A 164 15.05 -10.74 -9.08
CA ALA A 164 15.50 -10.00 -7.91
C ALA A 164 14.57 -8.81 -7.60
N ILE A 165 14.12 -8.07 -8.61
CA ILE A 165 13.16 -6.98 -8.49
C ILE A 165 11.81 -7.51 -7.98
N THR A 166 11.30 -8.59 -8.56
CA THR A 166 10.05 -9.21 -8.15
C THR A 166 10.12 -9.68 -6.70
N ARG A 167 11.20 -10.33 -6.31
CA ARG A 167 11.47 -10.75 -4.92
C ARG A 167 11.47 -9.55 -3.95
N TYR A 168 12.06 -8.44 -4.35
CA TYR A 168 12.03 -7.20 -3.57
C TYR A 168 10.58 -6.68 -3.40
N GLN A 169 9.78 -6.66 -4.46
CA GLN A 169 8.37 -6.23 -4.39
C GLN A 169 7.53 -7.15 -3.50
N VAL A 170 7.73 -8.46 -3.59
CA VAL A 170 7.10 -9.44 -2.67
C VAL A 170 7.53 -9.20 -1.22
N THR A 171 8.80 -8.81 -1.00
CA THR A 171 9.29 -8.47 0.35
C THR A 171 8.57 -7.23 0.92
N LEU A 172 8.31 -6.21 0.12
CA LEU A 172 7.51 -5.05 0.55
C LEU A 172 6.08 -5.46 0.97
N TYR A 173 5.44 -6.30 0.15
CA TYR A 173 4.13 -6.85 0.46
C TYR A 173 4.15 -7.68 1.76
N SER A 174 5.13 -8.57 1.92
CA SER A 174 5.29 -9.39 3.13
C SER A 174 5.47 -8.54 4.39
N LYS A 175 6.29 -7.49 4.34
CA LYS A 175 6.47 -6.55 5.45
C LYS A 175 5.16 -5.84 5.83
N MET A 176 4.35 -5.45 4.85
CA MET A 176 3.04 -4.84 5.10
C MET A 176 2.11 -5.83 5.81
N ILE A 177 2.01 -7.06 5.32
CA ILE A 177 1.19 -8.12 5.91
C ILE A 177 1.62 -8.42 7.34
N GLN A 178 2.94 -8.52 7.59
CA GLN A 178 3.47 -8.72 8.94
C GLN A 178 3.04 -7.60 9.89
N LYS A 179 3.14 -6.34 9.48
CA LYS A 179 2.66 -5.21 10.27
C LYS A 179 1.17 -5.31 10.58
N MET A 180 0.36 -5.74 9.61
CA MET A 180 -1.09 -5.91 9.81
C MET A 180 -1.40 -7.07 10.75
N ASP A 181 -0.59 -8.12 10.77
CA ASP A 181 -0.73 -9.27 11.67
C ASP A 181 -0.34 -8.93 13.12
N GLU A 182 0.58 -7.99 13.30
CA GLU A 182 0.98 -7.49 14.63
C GLU A 182 -0.08 -6.57 15.27
N ILE A 183 -1.00 -5.97 14.47
CA ILE A 183 -2.04 -5.07 14.94
C ILE A 183 -3.24 -5.87 15.44
N LYS A 184 -3.55 -5.77 16.72
CA LYS A 184 -4.67 -6.49 17.33
C LYS A 184 -6.00 -5.74 17.15
N GLU A 185 -7.06 -6.51 16.87
CA GLU A 185 -8.44 -6.07 16.80
C GLU A 185 -9.32 -7.08 17.59
N GLY A 186 -9.40 -6.91 18.89
CA GLY A 186 -10.00 -7.87 19.81
C GLY A 186 -9.20 -9.18 19.85
N ASP A 187 -9.86 -10.30 19.60
CA ASP A 187 -9.28 -11.65 19.52
C ASP A 187 -8.60 -11.96 18.18
N LYS A 188 -8.67 -11.05 17.24
CA LYS A 188 -8.13 -11.17 15.88
C LYS A 188 -7.02 -10.15 15.62
N THR A 189 -6.51 -10.14 14.39
CA THR A 189 -5.58 -9.13 13.90
C THR A 189 -6.23 -8.28 12.78
N LEU A 190 -5.65 -7.13 12.48
CA LEU A 190 -6.05 -6.34 11.31
C LEU A 190 -5.97 -7.18 10.02
N LEU A 191 -4.97 -8.07 9.91
CA LEU A 191 -4.84 -9.00 8.79
C LEU A 191 -5.98 -10.00 8.75
N ASP A 192 -6.37 -10.58 9.89
CA ASP A 192 -7.50 -11.53 9.96
C ASP A 192 -8.81 -10.91 9.43
N ASN A 193 -9.01 -9.63 9.68
CA ASN A 193 -10.21 -8.88 9.27
C ASN A 193 -10.09 -8.25 7.87
N SER A 194 -8.96 -8.44 7.18
CA SER A 194 -8.69 -7.83 5.88
C SER A 194 -8.60 -8.86 4.76
N LEU A 195 -8.65 -8.37 3.50
CA LEU A 195 -8.24 -9.09 2.29
C LEU A 195 -7.28 -8.22 1.51
N ILE A 196 -6.07 -8.70 1.30
CA ILE A 196 -5.00 -7.97 0.62
C ILE A 196 -4.57 -8.73 -0.62
N LEU A 197 -4.91 -8.19 -1.78
CA LEU A 197 -4.50 -8.74 -3.07
C LEU A 197 -3.18 -8.11 -3.52
N PHE A 198 -2.22 -8.94 -3.90
CA PHE A 198 -0.98 -8.55 -4.56
C PHE A 198 -0.81 -9.30 -5.88
N GLY A 199 -0.36 -8.62 -6.90
CA GLY A 199 -0.09 -9.22 -8.21
C GLY A 199 0.19 -8.18 -9.28
N CYS A 200 0.25 -8.63 -10.52
CA CYS A 200 0.49 -7.77 -11.67
C CYS A 200 -0.53 -8.04 -12.80
N GLY A 201 -0.57 -7.13 -13.78
CA GLY A 201 -1.48 -7.21 -14.92
C GLY A 201 -1.06 -8.23 -15.99
N LEU A 202 0.19 -8.63 -15.98
CA LEU A 202 0.77 -9.58 -16.94
C LEU A 202 1.27 -10.83 -16.24
N TRP A 203 1.21 -11.97 -16.92
CA TRP A 203 1.92 -13.18 -16.52
C TRP A 203 3.40 -13.10 -16.92
N GLU A 204 3.63 -12.63 -18.14
CA GLU A 204 4.98 -12.59 -18.73
C GLU A 204 5.15 -11.27 -19.48
N GLY A 205 6.16 -10.49 -19.07
CA GLY A 205 6.38 -9.14 -19.57
C GLY A 205 7.01 -9.08 -20.96
N ASN A 206 7.82 -10.07 -21.34
CA ASN A 206 8.56 -10.06 -22.60
C ASN A 206 7.63 -10.08 -23.82
N ARG A 207 6.54 -10.84 -23.75
CA ARG A 207 5.52 -10.98 -24.80
C ARG A 207 4.20 -10.30 -24.48
N HIS A 208 4.12 -9.59 -23.35
CA HIS A 208 2.89 -9.01 -22.81
C HIS A 208 1.75 -10.03 -22.66
N SER A 209 2.11 -11.23 -22.26
CA SER A 209 1.17 -12.34 -22.08
C SER A 209 0.41 -12.18 -20.76
N TRP A 210 -0.89 -12.48 -20.76
CA TRP A 210 -1.76 -12.28 -19.59
C TRP A 210 -2.47 -13.53 -19.02
N PRO A 211 -2.46 -14.72 -19.66
CA PRO A 211 -3.07 -15.89 -19.04
C PRO A 211 -2.30 -16.31 -17.78
N GLN A 212 -2.98 -16.91 -16.81
CA GLN A 212 -2.36 -17.49 -15.61
C GLN A 212 -1.59 -16.48 -14.71
N LYS A 213 -2.16 -15.30 -14.47
CA LYS A 213 -1.52 -14.31 -13.59
C LYS A 213 -1.24 -14.87 -12.18
N PRO A 214 0.01 -14.76 -11.68
CA PRO A 214 0.29 -15.07 -10.29
C PRO A 214 -0.32 -14.00 -9.39
N LEU A 215 -1.25 -14.39 -8.54
CA LEU A 215 -1.94 -13.52 -7.60
C LEU A 215 -1.79 -14.10 -6.20
N VAL A 216 -1.57 -13.26 -5.21
CA VAL A 216 -1.50 -13.63 -3.80
C VAL A 216 -2.57 -12.88 -3.04
N VAL A 217 -3.39 -13.61 -2.29
CA VAL A 217 -4.37 -13.02 -1.37
C VAL A 217 -3.97 -13.38 0.05
N ALA A 218 -3.77 -12.38 0.89
CA ALA A 218 -3.53 -12.54 2.32
C ALA A 218 -4.71 -12.00 3.12
N GLY A 219 -4.83 -12.51 4.36
CA GLY A 219 -5.93 -12.17 5.26
C GLY A 219 -7.09 -13.16 5.17
N LYS A 220 -7.95 -13.12 6.18
CA LYS A 220 -9.05 -14.10 6.33
C LYS A 220 -10.43 -13.50 6.06
N GLY A 221 -10.52 -12.21 5.70
CA GLY A 221 -11.79 -11.53 5.48
C GLY A 221 -12.78 -11.70 6.65
N GLY A 222 -12.30 -11.52 7.88
CA GLY A 222 -13.10 -11.73 9.08
C GLY A 222 -13.35 -13.21 9.42
N GLY A 223 -12.69 -14.15 8.75
CA GLY A 223 -12.89 -15.60 8.89
C GLY A 223 -13.65 -16.26 7.74
N SER A 224 -14.01 -15.48 6.71
CA SER A 224 -14.77 -15.96 5.55
C SER A 224 -13.89 -16.67 4.52
N VAL A 225 -12.57 -16.47 4.58
CA VAL A 225 -11.61 -16.97 3.59
C VAL A 225 -10.63 -17.95 4.23
N LYS A 226 -10.44 -19.10 3.57
CA LYS A 226 -9.41 -20.08 3.95
C LYS A 226 -8.07 -19.64 3.38
N THR A 227 -7.02 -19.69 4.20
CA THR A 227 -5.64 -19.37 3.83
C THR A 227 -4.78 -20.62 3.74
N GLY A 228 -3.55 -20.48 3.26
CA GLY A 228 -2.61 -21.61 3.10
C GLY A 228 -2.94 -22.50 1.89
N LEU A 229 -3.70 -22.02 0.93
CA LEU A 229 -4.09 -22.73 -0.28
C LEU A 229 -3.29 -22.25 -1.49
N HIS A 230 -2.94 -23.17 -2.37
CA HIS A 230 -2.52 -22.91 -3.73
C HIS A 230 -3.62 -23.38 -4.68
N GLN A 231 -4.23 -22.47 -5.41
CA GLN A 231 -5.33 -22.76 -6.31
C GLN A 231 -4.90 -22.51 -7.77
N VAL A 232 -5.08 -23.51 -8.60
CA VAL A 232 -4.89 -23.41 -10.07
C VAL A 232 -6.25 -23.45 -10.73
N HIS A 233 -6.62 -22.37 -11.40
CA HIS A 233 -7.89 -22.26 -12.10
C HIS A 233 -7.73 -22.65 -13.57
N LYS A 234 -8.84 -23.11 -14.16
CA LYS A 234 -8.90 -23.41 -15.59
C LYS A 234 -8.50 -22.18 -16.41
N MET A 235 -7.75 -22.41 -17.49
CA MET A 235 -7.38 -21.34 -18.43
C MET A 235 -8.65 -20.62 -18.93
N GLY A 236 -8.58 -19.28 -18.99
CA GLY A 236 -9.73 -18.45 -19.36
C GLY A 236 -10.67 -18.10 -18.20
N THR A 237 -10.39 -18.55 -16.96
CA THR A 237 -11.15 -18.10 -15.79
C THR A 237 -10.92 -16.59 -15.61
N PRO A 238 -11.99 -15.76 -15.59
CA PRO A 238 -11.86 -14.32 -15.45
C PRO A 238 -11.23 -13.93 -14.11
N MET A 239 -10.27 -13.01 -14.12
CA MET A 239 -9.74 -12.43 -12.87
C MET A 239 -10.84 -11.73 -12.06
N ASN A 240 -11.84 -11.20 -12.72
CA ASN A 240 -12.98 -10.56 -12.08
C ASN A 240 -13.81 -11.52 -11.20
N ASN A 241 -13.63 -12.84 -11.32
CA ASN A 241 -14.21 -13.81 -10.39
C ASN A 241 -13.59 -13.66 -8.99
N LEU A 242 -12.27 -13.44 -8.89
CA LEU A 242 -11.58 -13.18 -7.63
C LEU A 242 -12.02 -11.82 -7.06
N LEU A 243 -12.06 -10.77 -7.88
CA LEU A 243 -12.50 -9.44 -7.43
C LEU A 243 -13.95 -9.46 -6.96
N LEU A 244 -14.85 -10.17 -7.65
CA LEU A 244 -16.24 -10.36 -7.22
C LEU A 244 -16.31 -11.09 -5.88
N GLY A 245 -15.50 -12.14 -5.68
CA GLY A 245 -15.43 -12.86 -4.40
C GLY A 245 -14.96 -11.96 -3.26
N MET A 246 -13.91 -11.18 -3.47
CA MET A 246 -13.42 -10.20 -2.49
C MET A 246 -14.48 -9.14 -2.16
N MET A 247 -15.18 -8.61 -3.17
CA MET A 247 -16.28 -7.65 -2.96
C MET A 247 -17.42 -8.26 -2.14
N LYS A 248 -17.82 -9.49 -2.42
CA LYS A 248 -18.86 -10.20 -1.65
C LYS A 248 -18.42 -10.42 -0.20
N THR A 249 -17.18 -10.82 0.03
CA THR A 249 -16.60 -10.95 1.39
C THR A 249 -16.60 -9.60 2.12
N ALA A 250 -16.36 -8.50 1.41
CA ALA A 250 -16.44 -7.15 1.96
C ALA A 250 -17.88 -6.62 2.13
N GLY A 251 -18.90 -7.46 1.92
CA GLY A 251 -20.32 -7.09 2.10
C GLY A 251 -20.96 -6.37 0.91
N CYS A 252 -20.32 -6.37 -0.28
CA CYS A 252 -20.88 -5.77 -1.47
C CYS A 252 -21.86 -6.76 -2.15
N PRO A 253 -23.16 -6.44 -2.30
CA PRO A 253 -24.18 -7.39 -2.78
C PRO A 253 -24.23 -7.51 -4.30
N LEU A 254 -23.10 -7.47 -5.00
CA LEU A 254 -23.07 -7.60 -6.46
C LEU A 254 -23.23 -9.05 -6.88
N SER A 255 -24.05 -9.30 -7.89
CA SER A 255 -24.18 -10.60 -8.54
C SER A 255 -23.11 -10.84 -9.60
N LYS A 256 -22.62 -9.76 -10.22
CA LYS A 256 -21.62 -9.77 -11.31
C LYS A 256 -20.71 -8.57 -11.24
N PHE A 257 -19.45 -8.72 -11.66
CA PHE A 257 -18.48 -7.65 -11.84
C PHE A 257 -17.68 -7.88 -13.13
N GLY A 258 -17.74 -6.92 -14.06
CA GLY A 258 -17.08 -7.02 -15.36
C GLY A 258 -17.49 -8.30 -16.11
N ASP A 259 -16.50 -9.08 -16.53
CA ASP A 259 -16.66 -10.35 -17.23
C ASP A 259 -16.79 -11.57 -16.29
N SER A 260 -16.97 -11.35 -14.96
CA SER A 260 -17.10 -12.44 -14.02
C SER A 260 -18.25 -13.39 -14.37
N ASN A 261 -18.01 -14.71 -14.22
CA ASN A 261 -18.98 -15.78 -14.42
C ASN A 261 -19.14 -16.69 -13.18
N GLY A 262 -18.56 -16.28 -12.07
CA GLY A 262 -18.60 -16.90 -10.76
C GLY A 262 -17.82 -16.06 -9.75
N ALA A 263 -17.83 -16.43 -8.48
CA ALA A 263 -17.01 -15.81 -7.43
C ALA A 263 -15.98 -16.81 -6.92
N ILE A 264 -14.74 -16.35 -6.73
CA ILE A 264 -13.61 -17.09 -6.18
C ILE A 264 -13.09 -16.30 -5.00
N VAL A 265 -13.08 -16.88 -3.81
CA VAL A 265 -12.27 -16.51 -2.63
C VAL A 265 -12.36 -17.59 -1.59
#